data_c6079e7c82c19a2178b4f23cf7c3f656
#
_entry.id   c6079e7c82c19a2178b4f23cf7c3f656
#
_cell.length_a   1.000
_cell.length_b   1.000
_cell.length_c   1.000
_cell.angle_alpha   90.00
_cell.angle_beta   90.00
_cell.angle_gamma   90.00
#
_symmetry.space_group_name_H-M   'P 1'
#
loop_
_entity.id
_entity.type
_entity.pdbx_description
1 polymer ?
#
loop_
_entity_poly.entity_id
_entity_poly.type
_entity_poly.pdbx_seq_one_letter_code
_entity_poly.pdbx_strand_id
1 'polypeptide(L)'
;MYLDRGRVDRIVKGALTLAFALALAGGTAKAADTLHFAVGPLQPTPGETKKAFDPFFKRLAEQLGVTYTLEATTDWAGIAVALTSGQVDVAWMGPWGYVIAHNQGAGDAVATAKYDGKPVYHAIVIARPDLQISKWPDDGKGLRISFADVGSTSGWLIPTFWLKSRGLDPKIYFQYHEGATHAANEIAVANGQTDLATDYDRNRTAMIESGAISPQATKIIWTSDDLPNDAIAVRAGLDPAVAKKVQDIVTAITDEQATTILPKHYTGFIASTHANYKLIEDAGIAVGALKNQK
;
A
#
# COMPACT_ATOMS: atom_id res chain seq x y z
N MET A 1 -95.21 -41.03 17.38
CA MET A 1 -95.85 -41.87 16.37
C MET A 1 -94.91 -41.85 15.14
N TYR A 2 -94.31 -42.97 14.93
CA TYR A 2 -93.84 -43.57 13.70
C TYR A 2 -93.01 -42.68 12.73
N LEU A 3 -91.69 -43.02 12.61
CA LEU A 3 -91.03 -43.74 11.54
C LEU A 3 -91.04 -42.94 10.18
N ASP A 4 -89.96 -42.80 9.44
CA ASP A 4 -89.29 -43.87 8.76
C ASP A 4 -87.94 -43.46 8.25
N ARG A 5 -87.16 -44.48 8.05
CA ARG A 5 -85.79 -44.50 7.48
C ARG A 5 -85.80 -44.38 5.96
N GLY A 6 -84.81 -43.84 5.38
CA GLY A 6 -84.51 -44.02 3.98
C GLY A 6 -83.23 -43.25 3.66
N ARG A 7 -82.13 -43.88 3.79
CA ARG A 7 -81.30 -44.56 2.81
C ARG A 7 -81.07 -43.77 1.52
N VAL A 8 -79.87 -43.57 1.29
CA VAL A 8 -78.95 -43.92 0.19
C VAL A 8 -78.34 -42.69 -0.46
N ASP A 9 -77.26 -42.60 -0.71
CA ASP A 9 -76.08 -43.19 -1.27
C ASP A 9 -74.96 -42.15 -1.54
N ARG A 10 -73.79 -42.54 -1.19
CA ARG A 10 -72.50 -42.25 -1.81
C ARG A 10 -72.55 -41.44 -3.06
N ILE A 11 -71.91 -40.28 -2.98
CA ILE A 11 -70.98 -39.89 -4.06
C ILE A 11 -69.70 -39.35 -3.37
N VAL A 12 -68.73 -40.20 -3.41
CA VAL A 12 -67.32 -39.86 -3.15
C VAL A 12 -66.86 -38.94 -4.31
N LYS A 13 -66.61 -37.69 -4.01
CA LYS A 13 -65.79 -36.85 -4.86
C LYS A 13 -64.62 -36.41 -4.02
N GLY A 14 -63.50 -37.09 -4.28
CA GLY A 14 -62.21 -36.73 -3.74
C GLY A 14 -61.86 -35.32 -4.14
N ALA A 15 -61.77 -34.44 -3.17
CA ALA A 15 -61.10 -33.21 -3.29
C ALA A 15 -59.60 -33.52 -3.13
N LEU A 16 -58.91 -33.58 -4.26
CA LEU A 16 -57.43 -33.66 -4.32
C LEU A 16 -56.90 -32.33 -3.81
N THR A 17 -56.59 -32.30 -2.55
CA THR A 17 -55.84 -31.15 -1.96
C THR A 17 -54.41 -31.25 -2.43
N LEU A 18 -54.08 -30.54 -3.50
CA LEU A 18 -52.75 -30.35 -4.00
C LEU A 18 -52.03 -29.44 -3.00
N ALA A 19 -51.35 -30.02 -2.00
CA ALA A 19 -50.42 -29.33 -1.13
C ALA A 19 -49.22 -28.95 -1.98
N PHE A 20 -49.20 -27.72 -2.45
CA PHE A 20 -48.02 -27.11 -3.09
C PHE A 20 -47.02 -26.85 -1.96
N ALA A 21 -46.17 -27.85 -1.68
CA ALA A 21 -45.00 -27.66 -0.83
C ALA A 21 -44.06 -26.71 -1.55
N LEU A 22 -44.19 -25.40 -1.25
CA LEU A 22 -43.14 -24.41 -1.59
C LEU A 22 -41.94 -24.81 -0.72
N ALA A 23 -41.03 -25.60 -1.32
CA ALA A 23 -39.69 -25.77 -0.79
C ALA A 23 -39.01 -24.39 -0.89
N LEU A 24 -39.12 -23.60 0.19
CA LEU A 24 -38.22 -22.51 0.47
C LEU A 24 -36.83 -23.14 0.61
N ALA A 25 -36.15 -23.26 -0.52
CA ALA A 25 -34.69 -23.39 -0.54
C ALA A 25 -34.14 -22.08 0.02
N GLY A 26 -34.22 -21.91 1.34
CA GLY A 26 -33.49 -20.93 2.10
C GLY A 26 -32.01 -21.29 1.98
N GLY A 27 -31.42 -20.94 0.86
CA GLY A 27 -29.96 -20.83 0.77
C GLY A 27 -29.59 -19.80 1.83
N THR A 28 -28.99 -20.27 2.93
CA THR A 28 -28.28 -19.40 3.85
C THR A 28 -27.27 -18.67 3.02
N ALA A 29 -27.56 -17.41 2.69
CA ALA A 29 -26.57 -16.54 2.11
C ALA A 29 -25.40 -16.53 3.11
N LYS A 30 -24.33 -17.25 2.79
CA LYS A 30 -23.09 -17.18 3.56
C LYS A 30 -22.74 -15.70 3.63
N ALA A 31 -22.62 -15.16 4.84
CA ALA A 31 -22.15 -13.79 4.99
C ALA A 31 -20.85 -13.68 4.20
N ALA A 32 -20.77 -12.67 3.34
CA ALA A 32 -19.54 -12.45 2.57
C ALA A 32 -18.40 -12.26 3.57
N ASP A 33 -17.33 -13.01 3.39
CA ASP A 33 -16.14 -12.86 4.22
C ASP A 33 -15.66 -11.39 4.12
N THR A 34 -15.23 -10.81 5.24
CA THR A 34 -14.68 -9.44 5.26
C THR A 34 -13.18 -9.52 5.16
N LEU A 35 -12.59 -8.81 4.20
CA LEU A 35 -11.15 -8.62 4.12
C LEU A 35 -10.76 -7.24 4.66
N HIS A 36 -9.66 -7.20 5.37
CA HIS A 36 -9.07 -5.98 5.92
C HIS A 36 -7.96 -5.49 5.00
N PHE A 37 -8.16 -4.32 4.41
CA PHE A 37 -7.19 -3.69 3.52
C PHE A 37 -6.49 -2.53 4.22
N ALA A 38 -5.23 -2.28 3.85
CA ALA A 38 -4.50 -1.10 4.29
C ALA A 38 -3.68 -0.48 3.17
N VAL A 39 -3.41 0.81 3.31
CA VAL A 39 -2.54 1.57 2.42
C VAL A 39 -1.59 2.45 3.24
N GLY A 40 -0.32 2.51 2.81
CA GLY A 40 0.70 3.37 3.39
C GLY A 40 0.41 4.86 3.19
N PRO A 41 1.16 5.76 3.85
CA PRO A 41 0.91 7.21 3.84
C PRO A 41 1.36 7.85 2.52
N LEU A 42 0.60 7.62 1.45
CA LEU A 42 0.85 8.11 0.09
C LEU A 42 0.27 9.50 -0.21
N GLN A 43 -0.50 10.06 0.71
CA GLN A 43 -1.02 11.44 0.66
C GLN A 43 -0.66 12.17 1.96
N PRO A 44 -0.77 13.50 2.02
CA PRO A 44 -0.39 14.28 3.21
C PRO A 44 -1.09 13.85 4.51
N THR A 45 -2.31 13.34 4.41
CA THR A 45 -3.07 12.85 5.58
C THR A 45 -3.63 11.45 5.34
N PRO A 46 -3.86 10.65 6.40
CA PRO A 46 -4.51 9.35 6.28
C PRO A 46 -5.90 9.42 5.63
N GLY A 47 -6.67 10.47 5.91
CA GLY A 47 -7.99 10.68 5.32
C GLY A 47 -7.93 10.90 3.80
N GLU A 48 -6.97 11.68 3.32
CA GLU A 48 -6.72 11.89 1.89
C GLU A 48 -6.21 10.61 1.23
N THR A 49 -5.31 9.89 1.87
CA THR A 49 -4.83 8.59 1.39
C THR A 49 -5.99 7.62 1.23
N LYS A 50 -6.80 7.45 2.28
CA LYS A 50 -7.98 6.58 2.22
C LYS A 50 -8.91 6.98 1.08
N LYS A 51 -9.27 8.25 0.97
CA LYS A 51 -10.14 8.76 -0.09
C LYS A 51 -9.58 8.50 -1.49
N ALA A 52 -8.28 8.66 -1.68
CA ALA A 52 -7.63 8.50 -2.98
C ALA A 52 -7.55 7.03 -3.42
N PHE A 53 -7.40 6.09 -2.48
CA PHE A 53 -7.19 4.67 -2.78
C PHE A 53 -8.45 3.81 -2.59
N ASP A 54 -9.50 4.30 -1.92
CA ASP A 54 -10.75 3.57 -1.71
C ASP A 54 -11.40 3.05 -3.01
N PRO A 55 -11.43 3.78 -4.15
CA PRO A 55 -11.99 3.24 -5.39
C PRO A 55 -11.29 1.97 -5.88
N PHE A 56 -9.98 1.87 -5.71
CA PHE A 56 -9.21 0.67 -6.05
C PHE A 56 -9.56 -0.51 -5.14
N PHE A 57 -9.56 -0.32 -3.82
CA PHE A 57 -9.86 -1.39 -2.87
C PHE A 57 -11.32 -1.82 -2.92
N LYS A 58 -12.24 -0.89 -3.17
CA LYS A 58 -13.65 -1.19 -3.43
C LYS A 58 -13.80 -2.12 -4.64
N ARG A 59 -13.17 -1.77 -5.77
CA ARG A 59 -13.19 -2.62 -6.97
C ARG A 59 -12.59 -4.00 -6.70
N LEU A 60 -11.47 -4.06 -5.96
CA LEU A 60 -10.84 -5.33 -5.58
C LEU A 60 -11.81 -6.20 -4.77
N ALA A 61 -12.45 -5.65 -3.74
CA ALA A 61 -13.44 -6.35 -2.92
C ALA A 61 -14.65 -6.83 -3.74
N GLU A 62 -15.19 -5.99 -4.62
CA GLU A 62 -16.30 -6.34 -5.51
C GLU A 62 -15.96 -7.53 -6.41
N GLN A 63 -14.75 -7.55 -6.99
CA GLN A 63 -14.31 -8.65 -7.85
C GLN A 63 -13.96 -9.93 -7.09
N LEU A 64 -13.55 -9.80 -5.83
CA LEU A 64 -13.36 -10.94 -4.92
C LEU A 64 -14.69 -11.48 -4.40
N GLY A 65 -15.77 -10.70 -4.43
CA GLY A 65 -17.08 -11.05 -3.87
C GLY A 65 -17.10 -11.00 -2.34
N VAL A 66 -16.35 -10.07 -1.71
CA VAL A 66 -16.19 -9.91 -0.26
C VAL A 66 -16.64 -8.52 0.19
N THR A 67 -16.92 -8.37 1.47
CA THR A 67 -16.96 -7.06 2.13
C THR A 67 -15.53 -6.65 2.54
N TYR A 68 -15.30 -5.36 2.81
CA TYR A 68 -13.97 -4.89 3.20
C TYR A 68 -14.00 -3.75 4.20
N THR A 69 -12.90 -3.59 4.90
CA THR A 69 -12.50 -2.35 5.58
C THR A 69 -11.22 -1.83 4.92
N LEU A 70 -11.04 -0.52 4.93
CA LEU A 70 -9.80 0.11 4.45
C LEU A 70 -9.25 1.03 5.52
N GLU A 71 -7.97 0.86 5.85
CA GLU A 71 -7.22 1.74 6.74
C GLU A 71 -6.06 2.38 6.00
N ALA A 72 -5.79 3.65 6.29
CA ALA A 72 -4.59 4.34 5.86
C ALA A 72 -3.73 4.60 7.09
N THR A 73 -2.47 4.16 7.04
CA THR A 73 -1.54 4.32 8.17
C THR A 73 -0.95 5.73 8.21
N THR A 74 -0.47 6.14 9.38
CA THR A 74 0.16 7.46 9.59
C THR A 74 1.62 7.49 9.16
N ASP A 75 2.26 6.33 9.12
CA ASP A 75 3.67 6.16 8.79
C ASP A 75 3.94 4.81 8.12
N TRP A 76 5.11 4.66 7.50
CA TRP A 76 5.49 3.46 6.75
C TRP A 76 5.83 2.27 7.64
N ALA A 77 6.25 2.50 8.88
CA ALA A 77 6.49 1.42 9.83
C ALA A 77 5.17 0.78 10.27
N GLY A 78 4.13 1.60 10.45
CA GLY A 78 2.81 1.15 10.90
C GLY A 78 2.14 0.15 9.97
N ILE A 79 2.27 0.32 8.63
CA ILE A 79 1.67 -0.65 7.70
C ILE A 79 2.40 -2.01 7.72
N ALA A 80 3.72 -2.02 7.94
CA ALA A 80 4.47 -3.27 8.13
C ALA A 80 4.00 -3.99 9.40
N VAL A 81 3.79 -3.26 10.50
CA VAL A 81 3.24 -3.80 11.76
C VAL A 81 1.83 -4.34 11.55
N ALA A 82 0.96 -3.64 10.84
CA ALA A 82 -0.43 -4.06 10.58
C ALA A 82 -0.48 -5.40 9.81
N LEU A 83 0.37 -5.57 8.80
CA LEU A 83 0.46 -6.84 8.07
C LEU A 83 1.06 -7.95 8.95
N THR A 84 2.12 -7.65 9.72
CA THR A 84 2.81 -8.61 10.60
C THR A 84 1.93 -9.11 11.73
N SER A 85 1.08 -8.24 12.29
CA SER A 85 0.14 -8.61 13.36
C SER A 85 -1.11 -9.36 12.85
N GLY A 86 -1.26 -9.53 11.54
CA GLY A 86 -2.43 -10.16 10.93
C GLY A 86 -3.71 -9.31 10.97
N GLN A 87 -3.61 -8.02 11.29
CA GLN A 87 -4.74 -7.09 11.27
C GLN A 87 -5.19 -6.75 9.85
N VAL A 88 -4.33 -6.96 8.87
CA VAL A 88 -4.54 -6.64 7.46
C VAL A 88 -4.32 -7.89 6.61
N ASP A 89 -5.23 -8.12 5.66
CA ASP A 89 -5.18 -9.24 4.71
C ASP A 89 -4.44 -8.87 3.43
N VAL A 90 -4.65 -7.63 2.94
CA VAL A 90 -4.01 -7.10 1.73
C VAL A 90 -3.55 -5.67 2.00
N ALA A 91 -2.29 -5.39 1.70
CA ALA A 91 -1.68 -4.09 1.93
C ALA A 91 -1.07 -3.51 0.65
N TRP A 92 -1.32 -2.22 0.40
CA TRP A 92 -0.52 -1.41 -0.52
C TRP A 92 0.56 -0.70 0.29
N MET A 93 1.79 -1.11 0.14
CA MET A 93 2.88 -0.69 1.03
C MET A 93 4.19 -0.44 0.29
N GLY A 94 4.99 0.45 0.85
CA GLY A 94 6.32 0.73 0.31
C GLY A 94 7.24 -0.50 0.39
N PRO A 95 8.24 -0.59 -0.50
CA PRO A 95 9.11 -1.76 -0.63
C PRO A 95 9.80 -2.19 0.67
N TRP A 96 10.30 -1.24 1.46
CA TRP A 96 10.98 -1.54 2.72
C TRP A 96 10.03 -2.09 3.78
N GLY A 97 8.86 -1.48 3.93
CA GLY A 97 7.83 -2.00 4.84
C GLY A 97 7.40 -3.43 4.47
N TYR A 98 7.27 -3.71 3.16
CA TYR A 98 7.02 -5.05 2.67
C TYR A 98 8.16 -6.02 3.03
N VAL A 99 9.41 -5.66 2.78
CA VAL A 99 10.57 -6.50 3.10
C VAL A 99 10.67 -6.79 4.60
N ILE A 100 10.40 -5.81 5.46
CA ILE A 100 10.34 -6.02 6.92
C ILE A 100 9.27 -7.06 7.27
N ALA A 101 8.06 -6.93 6.74
CA ALA A 101 6.96 -7.85 7.00
C ALA A 101 7.25 -9.26 6.46
N HIS A 102 7.77 -9.37 5.23
CA HIS A 102 8.17 -10.64 4.62
C HIS A 102 9.25 -11.36 5.44
N ASN A 103 10.28 -10.66 5.89
CA ASN A 103 11.36 -11.23 6.71
C ASN A 103 10.87 -11.76 8.08
N GLN A 104 9.71 -11.29 8.54
CA GLN A 104 9.02 -11.80 9.73
C GLN A 104 8.02 -12.92 9.41
N GLY A 105 7.97 -13.40 8.15
CA GLY A 105 7.03 -14.42 7.71
C GLY A 105 5.58 -13.93 7.61
N ALA A 106 5.36 -12.60 7.54
CA ALA A 106 4.02 -12.03 7.61
C ALA A 106 3.26 -12.05 6.29
N GLY A 107 3.94 -12.21 5.15
CA GLY A 107 3.27 -12.28 3.86
C GLY A 107 4.18 -12.09 2.65
N ASP A 108 3.57 -12.13 1.47
CA ASP A 108 4.24 -12.08 0.19
C ASP A 108 3.69 -10.99 -0.72
N ALA A 109 4.57 -10.37 -1.51
CA ALA A 109 4.16 -9.49 -2.59
C ALA A 109 3.57 -10.31 -3.73
N VAL A 110 2.44 -9.85 -4.26
CA VAL A 110 1.77 -10.46 -5.41
C VAL A 110 1.81 -9.55 -6.64
N ALA A 111 1.96 -8.24 -6.45
CA ALA A 111 2.07 -7.29 -7.54
C ALA A 111 2.91 -6.07 -7.14
N THR A 112 3.46 -5.39 -8.15
CA THR A 112 4.16 -4.10 -8.02
C THR A 112 3.42 -3.05 -8.82
N ALA A 113 3.15 -1.90 -8.21
CA ALA A 113 2.46 -0.78 -8.84
C ALA A 113 3.30 -0.15 -9.97
N LYS A 114 2.63 0.31 -11.03
CA LYS A 114 3.22 1.14 -12.08
C LYS A 114 2.84 2.61 -11.87
N TYR A 115 3.79 3.50 -12.03
CA TYR A 115 3.62 4.94 -12.03
C TYR A 115 4.17 5.49 -13.36
N ASP A 116 3.33 6.19 -14.14
CA ASP A 116 3.62 6.59 -15.52
C ASP A 116 4.17 5.41 -16.36
N GLY A 117 3.53 4.25 -16.25
CA GLY A 117 3.87 3.03 -16.97
C GLY A 117 5.07 2.24 -16.42
N LYS A 118 5.81 2.75 -15.42
CA LYS A 118 7.04 2.15 -14.90
C LYS A 118 6.82 1.54 -13.51
N PRO A 119 7.33 0.32 -13.23
CA PRO A 119 7.25 -0.29 -11.91
C PRO A 119 8.40 0.14 -10.98
N VAL A 120 8.99 1.33 -11.22
CA VAL A 120 10.15 1.85 -10.48
C VAL A 120 9.94 3.31 -10.10
N TYR A 121 10.70 3.78 -9.10
CA TYR A 121 10.77 5.17 -8.64
C TYR A 121 12.16 5.45 -8.06
N HIS A 122 12.41 6.68 -7.60
CA HIS A 122 13.72 7.08 -7.09
C HIS A 122 13.61 7.74 -5.70
N ALA A 123 14.53 7.37 -4.82
CA ALA A 123 14.83 8.17 -3.66
C ALA A 123 15.62 9.43 -4.11
N ILE A 124 15.30 10.55 -3.48
CA ILE A 124 16.00 11.81 -3.71
C ILE A 124 16.44 12.43 -2.38
N VAL A 125 17.52 13.23 -2.45
CA VAL A 125 17.84 14.19 -1.41
C VAL A 125 17.61 15.58 -1.98
N ILE A 126 16.83 16.36 -1.27
CA ILE A 126 16.52 17.74 -1.60
C ILE A 126 17.28 18.71 -0.69
N ALA A 127 17.54 19.90 -1.21
CA ALA A 127 18.21 20.97 -0.50
C ALA A 127 17.49 22.30 -0.71
N ARG A 128 17.72 23.23 0.20
CA ARG A 128 17.36 24.64 0.01
C ARG A 128 18.07 25.17 -1.26
N PRO A 129 17.38 25.98 -2.07
CA PRO A 129 17.91 26.46 -3.36
C PRO A 129 19.14 27.36 -3.22
N ASP A 130 19.26 28.09 -2.10
CA ASP A 130 20.36 29.03 -1.82
C ASP A 130 21.68 28.34 -1.42
N LEU A 131 21.66 27.06 -1.00
CA LEU A 131 22.86 26.33 -0.64
C LEU A 131 23.71 26.01 -1.87
N GLN A 132 25.01 26.17 -1.75
CA GLN A 132 25.98 25.78 -2.80
C GLN A 132 26.42 24.34 -2.55
N ILE A 133 25.73 23.37 -3.13
CA ILE A 133 26.06 21.94 -3.05
C ILE A 133 26.41 21.47 -4.44
N SER A 134 27.70 21.31 -4.72
CA SER A 134 28.27 20.85 -6.02
C SER A 134 28.75 19.41 -5.92
N LYS A 135 29.17 18.98 -4.73
CA LYS A 135 29.69 17.63 -4.45
C LYS A 135 28.93 17.02 -3.28
N TRP A 136 27.90 16.27 -3.59
CA TRP A 136 27.20 15.51 -2.59
C TRP A 136 27.94 14.19 -2.30
N PRO A 137 28.15 13.77 -1.04
CA PRO A 137 27.65 14.39 0.20
C PRO A 137 28.60 15.42 0.84
N ASP A 138 29.79 15.65 0.26
CA ASP A 138 30.88 16.40 0.90
C ASP A 138 30.46 17.81 1.31
N ASP A 139 29.79 18.55 0.41
CA ASP A 139 29.31 19.90 0.68
C ASP A 139 28.13 19.95 1.67
N GLY A 140 27.56 18.79 2.01
CA GLY A 140 26.46 18.67 2.98
C GLY A 140 26.92 18.41 4.42
N LYS A 141 28.23 18.21 4.67
CA LYS A 141 28.74 17.87 6.00
C LYS A 141 28.36 18.93 7.03
N GLY A 142 27.78 18.45 8.15
CA GLY A 142 27.40 19.30 9.28
C GLY A 142 26.13 20.12 9.07
N LEU A 143 25.50 20.04 7.89
CA LEU A 143 24.19 20.67 7.65
C LEU A 143 23.06 19.91 8.39
N ARG A 144 21.95 20.58 8.62
CA ARG A 144 20.74 19.98 9.16
C ARG A 144 20.09 19.12 8.07
N ILE A 145 19.79 17.88 8.38
CA ILE A 145 19.09 16.97 7.47
C ILE A 145 17.91 16.30 8.17
N SER A 146 16.77 16.25 7.49
CA SER A 146 15.58 15.52 7.95
C SER A 146 15.35 14.29 7.08
N PHE A 147 15.41 13.12 7.72
CA PHE A 147 15.03 11.86 7.10
C PHE A 147 13.55 11.57 7.38
N ALA A 148 12.90 10.82 6.49
CA ALA A 148 11.55 10.31 6.73
C ALA A 148 11.57 9.24 7.84
N ASP A 149 10.39 8.65 8.13
CA ASP A 149 10.29 7.59 9.13
C ASP A 149 11.09 6.34 8.75
N VAL A 150 11.48 5.56 9.77
CA VAL A 150 12.37 4.40 9.63
C VAL A 150 11.79 3.26 8.79
N GLY A 151 10.49 3.24 8.53
CA GLY A 151 9.82 2.30 7.63
C GLY A 151 9.86 2.73 6.17
N SER A 152 10.34 3.96 5.86
CA SER A 152 10.41 4.49 4.51
C SER A 152 11.59 3.93 3.73
N THR A 153 11.33 3.43 2.52
CA THR A 153 12.37 2.97 1.58
C THR A 153 13.24 4.14 1.13
N SER A 154 12.64 5.13 0.48
CA SER A 154 13.34 6.26 -0.15
C SER A 154 13.74 7.34 0.85
N GLY A 155 12.98 7.48 1.93
CA GLY A 155 13.23 8.52 2.91
C GLY A 155 14.15 8.10 4.05
N TRP A 156 14.40 6.79 4.22
CA TRP A 156 15.27 6.33 5.28
C TRP A 156 16.26 5.26 4.83
N LEU A 157 15.79 4.11 4.32
CA LEU A 157 16.65 2.97 4.04
C LEU A 157 17.72 3.29 2.98
N ILE A 158 17.28 3.71 1.80
CA ILE A 158 18.18 3.87 0.65
C ILE A 158 19.18 5.01 0.85
N PRO A 159 18.83 6.21 1.31
CA PRO A 159 19.84 7.23 1.62
C PRO A 159 20.77 6.81 2.76
N THR A 160 20.28 6.07 3.78
CA THR A 160 21.15 5.50 4.83
C THR A 160 22.14 4.49 4.25
N PHE A 161 21.67 3.56 3.42
CA PHE A 161 22.50 2.57 2.74
C PHE A 161 23.56 3.24 1.87
N TRP A 162 23.17 4.22 1.06
CA TRP A 162 24.06 4.94 0.17
C TRP A 162 25.17 5.69 0.91
N LEU A 163 24.84 6.34 2.02
CA LEU A 163 25.82 7.03 2.87
C LEU A 163 26.75 6.03 3.58
N LYS A 164 26.19 5.00 4.21
CA LYS A 164 26.99 3.99 4.93
C LYS A 164 27.92 3.19 4.01
N SER A 165 27.52 2.93 2.76
CA SER A 165 28.41 2.28 1.78
C SER A 165 29.65 3.11 1.42
N ARG A 166 29.65 4.41 1.77
CA ARG A 166 30.77 5.35 1.64
C ARG A 166 31.49 5.62 2.96
N GLY A 167 31.20 4.82 3.99
CA GLY A 167 31.78 4.99 5.33
C GLY A 167 31.22 6.17 6.12
N LEU A 168 30.08 6.73 5.70
CA LEU A 168 29.46 7.88 6.35
C LEU A 168 28.24 7.43 7.17
N ASP A 169 28.26 7.64 8.47
CA ASP A 169 27.08 7.48 9.29
C ASP A 169 26.28 8.80 9.26
N PRO A 170 25.05 8.81 8.72
CA PRO A 170 24.27 10.03 8.62
C PRO A 170 24.04 10.70 9.98
N LYS A 171 23.91 9.92 11.06
CA LYS A 171 23.69 10.44 12.43
C LYS A 171 24.91 11.18 13.01
N ILE A 172 26.10 10.93 12.46
CA ILE A 172 27.34 11.60 12.87
C ILE A 172 27.74 12.69 11.87
N TYR A 173 27.44 12.44 10.58
CA TYR A 173 27.89 13.30 9.49
C TYR A 173 27.08 14.60 9.35
N PHE A 174 25.79 14.55 9.73
CA PHE A 174 24.85 15.66 9.68
C PHE A 174 24.32 16.04 11.06
N GLN A 175 23.67 17.20 11.16
CA GLN A 175 22.71 17.47 12.24
C GLN A 175 21.40 16.73 11.91
N TYR A 176 21.32 15.49 12.35
CA TYR A 176 20.36 14.50 11.86
C TYR A 176 19.04 14.52 12.63
N HIS A 177 17.93 14.48 11.91
CA HIS A 177 16.58 14.19 12.41
C HIS A 177 15.94 13.10 11.54
N GLU A 178 15.00 12.34 12.10
CA GLU A 178 14.22 11.32 11.38
C GLU A 178 12.78 11.26 11.90
N GLY A 179 11.88 10.63 11.14
CA GLY A 179 10.48 10.42 11.52
C GLY A 179 9.48 11.38 10.88
N ALA A 180 9.93 12.29 10.01
CA ALA A 180 9.03 13.17 9.28
C ALA A 180 8.27 12.42 8.16
N THR A 181 7.11 12.96 7.74
CA THR A 181 6.51 12.56 6.47
C THR A 181 7.27 13.18 5.30
N HIS A 182 7.17 12.59 4.11
CA HIS A 182 7.80 13.14 2.91
C HIS A 182 7.31 14.56 2.60
N ALA A 183 6.00 14.80 2.69
CA ALA A 183 5.44 16.14 2.49
C ALA A 183 5.96 17.15 3.53
N ALA A 184 6.10 16.75 4.81
CA ALA A 184 6.68 17.61 5.84
C ALA A 184 8.14 17.93 5.56
N ASN A 185 8.93 16.99 5.02
CA ASN A 185 10.31 17.18 4.62
C ASN A 185 10.44 18.24 3.50
N GLU A 186 9.63 18.14 2.44
CA GLU A 186 9.62 19.14 1.36
C GLU A 186 9.26 20.54 1.89
N ILE A 187 8.23 20.64 2.73
CA ILE A 187 7.81 21.93 3.33
C ILE A 187 8.89 22.49 4.25
N ALA A 188 9.55 21.63 5.06
CA ALA A 188 10.60 22.06 5.97
C ALA A 188 11.83 22.64 5.24
N VAL A 189 12.22 22.03 4.12
CA VAL A 189 13.29 22.56 3.26
C VAL A 189 12.85 23.86 2.58
N ALA A 190 11.66 23.87 1.99
CA ALA A 190 11.11 25.05 1.31
C ALA A 190 11.04 26.27 2.22
N ASN A 191 10.74 26.08 3.51
CA ASN A 191 10.64 27.13 4.51
C ASN A 191 11.94 27.41 5.28
N GLY A 192 13.06 26.71 4.95
CA GLY A 192 14.36 26.89 5.61
C GLY A 192 14.43 26.36 7.04
N GLN A 193 13.46 25.54 7.46
CA GLN A 193 13.45 24.88 8.77
C GLN A 193 14.53 23.81 8.88
N THR A 194 14.85 23.13 7.78
CA THR A 194 16.02 22.27 7.61
C THR A 194 16.76 22.65 6.34
N ASP A 195 18.01 22.24 6.22
CA ASP A 195 18.86 22.56 5.06
C ASP A 195 18.67 21.53 3.95
N LEU A 196 18.53 20.26 4.35
CA LEU A 196 18.41 19.09 3.49
C LEU A 196 17.28 18.22 3.98
N ALA A 197 16.68 17.43 3.09
CA ALA A 197 15.81 16.34 3.48
C ALA A 197 15.82 15.20 2.47
N THR A 198 15.39 14.02 2.92
CA THR A 198 15.13 12.88 2.06
C THR A 198 13.68 12.87 1.58
N ASP A 199 13.47 12.47 0.34
CA ASP A 199 12.16 12.36 -0.26
C ASP A 199 12.17 11.31 -1.38
N TYR A 200 11.14 11.28 -2.20
CA TYR A 200 11.09 10.55 -3.46
C TYR A 200 10.50 11.41 -4.58
N ASP A 201 10.92 11.11 -5.79
CA ASP A 201 10.64 11.87 -7.01
C ASP A 201 9.15 12.16 -7.22
N ARG A 202 8.28 11.19 -6.96
CA ARG A 202 6.83 11.31 -7.16
C ARG A 202 6.14 12.20 -6.13
N ASN A 203 6.58 12.17 -4.86
CA ASN A 203 6.03 13.07 -3.84
C ASN A 203 6.31 14.52 -4.20
N ARG A 204 7.58 14.81 -4.53
CA ARG A 204 7.96 16.15 -4.96
C ARG A 204 7.17 16.61 -6.17
N THR A 205 7.00 15.74 -7.19
CA THR A 205 6.18 16.03 -8.38
C THR A 205 4.74 16.35 -7.99
N ALA A 206 4.11 15.51 -7.18
CA ALA A 206 2.73 15.71 -6.73
C ALA A 206 2.55 17.01 -5.93
N MET A 207 3.50 17.36 -5.07
CA MET A 207 3.46 18.61 -4.30
C MET A 207 3.62 19.84 -5.19
N ILE A 208 4.42 19.77 -6.24
CA ILE A 208 4.53 20.85 -7.24
C ILE A 208 3.23 20.96 -8.05
N GLU A 209 2.70 19.86 -8.54
CA GLU A 209 1.46 19.83 -9.33
C GLU A 209 0.23 20.33 -8.55
N SER A 210 0.17 20.02 -7.25
CA SER A 210 -0.89 20.51 -6.38
C SER A 210 -0.71 21.97 -5.95
N GLY A 211 0.44 22.58 -6.23
CA GLY A 211 0.79 23.93 -5.79
C GLY A 211 1.16 24.02 -4.31
N ALA A 212 1.39 22.89 -3.62
CA ALA A 212 1.83 22.87 -2.22
C ALA A 212 3.23 23.46 -2.05
N ILE A 213 4.08 23.31 -3.06
CA ILE A 213 5.39 23.97 -3.16
C ILE A 213 5.60 24.49 -4.60
N SER A 214 6.40 25.55 -4.74
CA SER A 214 6.87 25.95 -6.09
C SER A 214 8.00 25.07 -6.57
N PRO A 215 8.19 24.87 -7.90
CA PRO A 215 9.30 24.10 -8.44
C PRO A 215 10.69 24.55 -7.99
N GLN A 216 10.82 25.85 -7.63
CA GLN A 216 12.06 26.49 -7.20
C GLN A 216 12.27 26.49 -5.68
N ALA A 217 11.27 26.05 -4.89
CA ALA A 217 11.32 26.05 -3.42
C ALA A 217 12.38 25.09 -2.87
N THR A 218 12.65 24.00 -3.60
CA THR A 218 13.66 23.01 -3.28
C THR A 218 14.43 22.62 -4.54
N LYS A 219 15.64 22.08 -4.38
CA LYS A 219 16.41 21.49 -5.49
C LYS A 219 16.87 20.08 -5.15
N ILE A 220 16.82 19.17 -6.13
CA ILE A 220 17.36 17.82 -6.00
C ILE A 220 18.89 17.90 -6.10
N ILE A 221 19.58 17.31 -5.11
CA ILE A 221 21.06 17.24 -5.07
C ILE A 221 21.57 15.81 -5.21
N TRP A 222 20.71 14.82 -5.08
CA TRP A 222 21.02 13.41 -5.29
C TRP A 222 19.77 12.63 -5.67
N THR A 223 19.94 11.62 -6.53
CA THR A 223 18.92 10.68 -6.95
C THR A 223 19.50 9.27 -6.90
N SER A 224 18.73 8.31 -6.39
CA SER A 224 19.13 6.89 -6.37
C SER A 224 19.04 6.26 -7.75
N ASP A 225 19.60 5.05 -7.89
CA ASP A 225 19.23 4.13 -8.95
C ASP A 225 17.74 3.74 -8.84
N ASP A 226 17.20 3.06 -9.86
CA ASP A 226 15.84 2.55 -9.89
C ASP A 226 15.53 1.68 -8.67
N LEU A 227 14.47 2.02 -7.97
CA LEU A 227 13.92 1.23 -6.87
C LEU A 227 12.63 0.56 -7.32
N PRO A 228 12.36 -0.71 -6.93
CA PRO A 228 11.05 -1.31 -7.18
C PRO A 228 9.96 -0.46 -6.55
N ASN A 229 8.84 -0.30 -7.25
CA ASN A 229 7.70 0.47 -6.75
C ASN A 229 6.93 -0.30 -5.66
N ASP A 230 5.88 0.34 -5.12
CA ASP A 230 5.07 -0.17 -4.01
C ASP A 230 4.53 -1.57 -4.30
N ALA A 231 4.52 -2.39 -3.26
CA ALA A 231 3.98 -3.75 -3.29
C ALA A 231 2.48 -3.76 -2.98
N ILE A 232 1.74 -4.60 -3.70
CA ILE A 232 0.52 -5.20 -3.16
C ILE A 232 0.97 -6.49 -2.48
N ALA A 233 0.88 -6.51 -1.15
CA ALA A 233 1.26 -7.65 -0.33
C ALA A 233 0.02 -8.31 0.28
N VAL A 234 0.04 -9.63 0.37
CA VAL A 234 -1.00 -10.44 1.02
C VAL A 234 -0.41 -11.08 2.27
N ARG A 235 -1.19 -11.15 3.36
CA ARG A 235 -0.70 -11.74 4.61
C ARG A 235 -0.43 -13.23 4.48
N ALA A 236 0.50 -13.73 5.26
CA ALA A 236 0.72 -15.17 5.45
C ALA A 236 -0.57 -15.83 5.99
N GLY A 237 -0.89 -17.03 5.45
CA GLY A 237 -2.09 -17.77 5.83
C GLY A 237 -3.39 -17.27 5.21
N LEU A 238 -3.37 -16.23 4.35
CA LEU A 238 -4.50 -15.97 3.45
C LEU A 238 -4.67 -17.17 2.50
N ASP A 239 -5.93 -17.55 2.21
CA ASP A 239 -6.19 -18.64 1.27
C ASP A 239 -5.42 -18.39 -0.05
N PRO A 240 -4.58 -19.35 -0.49
CA PRO A 240 -3.79 -19.21 -1.72
C PRO A 240 -4.64 -18.90 -2.96
N ALA A 241 -5.90 -19.39 -3.01
CA ALA A 241 -6.80 -19.08 -4.11
C ALA A 241 -7.25 -17.61 -4.06
N VAL A 242 -7.43 -17.04 -2.87
CA VAL A 242 -7.73 -15.61 -2.70
C VAL A 242 -6.51 -14.77 -3.05
N ALA A 243 -5.32 -15.13 -2.57
CA ALA A 243 -4.07 -14.45 -2.91
C ALA A 243 -3.83 -14.42 -4.44
N LYS A 244 -4.04 -15.55 -5.11
CA LYS A 244 -3.95 -15.64 -6.59
C LYS A 244 -4.98 -14.77 -7.28
N LYS A 245 -6.22 -14.75 -6.79
CA LYS A 245 -7.26 -13.85 -7.33
C LYS A 245 -6.89 -12.38 -7.15
N VAL A 246 -6.35 -11.99 -6.00
CA VAL A 246 -5.85 -10.62 -5.79
C VAL A 246 -4.83 -10.28 -6.87
N GLN A 247 -3.82 -11.13 -7.09
CA GLN A 247 -2.83 -10.92 -8.15
C GLN A 247 -3.48 -10.75 -9.53
N ASP A 248 -4.37 -11.68 -9.90
CA ASP A 248 -5.00 -11.69 -11.24
C ASP A 248 -5.85 -10.43 -11.46
N ILE A 249 -6.63 -10.01 -10.44
CA ILE A 249 -7.46 -8.82 -10.51
C ILE A 249 -6.61 -7.56 -10.69
N VAL A 250 -5.57 -7.39 -9.86
CA VAL A 250 -4.78 -6.15 -9.90
C VAL A 250 -3.93 -6.07 -11.17
N THR A 251 -3.37 -7.18 -11.63
CA THR A 251 -2.53 -7.20 -12.84
C THR A 251 -3.36 -7.10 -14.14
N ALA A 252 -4.65 -7.37 -14.08
CA ALA A 252 -5.58 -7.20 -15.20
C ALA A 252 -6.11 -5.76 -15.35
N ILE A 253 -5.79 -4.85 -14.42
CA ILE A 253 -6.21 -3.45 -14.53
C ILE A 253 -5.55 -2.80 -15.74
N THR A 254 -6.38 -2.38 -16.71
CA THR A 254 -5.91 -1.65 -17.91
C THR A 254 -5.62 -0.18 -17.58
N ASP A 255 -4.85 0.48 -18.45
CA ASP A 255 -4.55 1.91 -18.28
C ASP A 255 -5.84 2.76 -18.22
N GLU A 256 -6.87 2.43 -19.01
CA GLU A 256 -8.17 3.09 -18.98
C GLU A 256 -8.86 2.92 -17.61
N GLN A 257 -8.88 1.70 -17.08
CA GLN A 257 -9.47 1.43 -15.77
C GLN A 257 -8.69 2.13 -14.66
N ALA A 258 -7.36 2.18 -14.77
CA ALA A 258 -6.49 2.84 -13.81
C ALA A 258 -6.88 4.32 -13.63
N THR A 259 -7.22 5.04 -14.71
CA THR A 259 -7.61 6.46 -14.62
C THR A 259 -8.84 6.73 -13.76
N THR A 260 -9.70 5.73 -13.55
CA THR A 260 -10.95 5.86 -12.79
C THR A 260 -10.85 5.38 -11.35
N ILE A 261 -9.93 4.44 -11.07
CA ILE A 261 -9.85 3.78 -9.76
C ILE A 261 -8.55 4.01 -9.01
N LEU A 262 -7.51 4.50 -9.68
CA LEU A 262 -6.21 4.78 -9.06
C LEU A 262 -5.97 6.29 -8.99
N PRO A 263 -5.16 6.74 -8.03
CA PRO A 263 -4.70 8.12 -8.02
C PRO A 263 -3.92 8.45 -9.30
N LYS A 264 -3.89 9.76 -9.63
CA LYS A 264 -3.18 10.29 -10.81
C LYS A 264 -1.77 9.68 -10.92
N HIS A 265 -1.36 9.41 -12.15
CA HIS A 265 -0.10 8.77 -12.53
C HIS A 265 0.02 7.27 -12.24
N TYR A 266 -0.79 6.67 -11.37
CA TYR A 266 -0.79 5.22 -11.26
C TYR A 266 -1.49 4.59 -12.45
N THR A 267 -0.80 3.67 -13.16
CA THR A 267 -1.24 3.13 -14.46
C THR A 267 -1.47 1.61 -14.42
N GLY A 268 -1.57 1.03 -13.21
CA GLY A 268 -1.81 -0.41 -13.02
C GLY A 268 -0.64 -1.11 -12.35
N PHE A 269 -0.46 -2.40 -12.63
CA PHE A 269 0.47 -3.26 -11.90
C PHE A 269 1.17 -4.25 -12.81
N ILE A 270 2.30 -4.78 -12.34
CA ILE A 270 2.91 -6.02 -12.85
C ILE A 270 2.82 -7.09 -11.77
N ALA A 271 2.74 -8.37 -12.19
CA ALA A 271 2.91 -9.47 -11.26
C ALA A 271 4.32 -9.44 -10.66
N SER A 272 4.43 -9.67 -9.36
CA SER A 272 5.72 -9.68 -8.69
C SER A 272 5.76 -10.71 -7.56
N THR A 273 6.97 -10.97 -7.09
CA THR A 273 7.29 -11.83 -5.97
C THR A 273 8.34 -11.14 -5.11
N HIS A 274 8.74 -11.75 -4.00
CA HIS A 274 9.82 -11.22 -3.17
C HIS A 274 11.12 -10.96 -3.95
N ALA A 275 11.42 -11.73 -4.97
CA ALA A 275 12.62 -11.55 -5.80
C ALA A 275 12.72 -10.14 -6.42
N ASN A 276 11.61 -9.49 -6.69
CA ASN A 276 11.57 -8.11 -7.20
C ASN A 276 12.06 -7.08 -6.16
N TYR A 277 12.07 -7.43 -4.88
CA TYR A 277 12.44 -6.58 -3.75
C TYR A 277 13.79 -6.95 -3.13
N LYS A 278 14.54 -7.86 -3.75
CA LYS A 278 15.85 -8.34 -3.23
C LYS A 278 16.84 -7.21 -3.00
N LEU A 279 16.88 -6.20 -3.87
CA LEU A 279 17.71 -5.00 -3.70
C LEU A 279 17.41 -4.28 -2.37
N ILE A 280 16.14 -4.21 -1.99
CA ILE A 280 15.70 -3.55 -0.75
C ILE A 280 16.07 -4.38 0.47
N GLU A 281 15.93 -5.70 0.37
CA GLU A 281 16.37 -6.63 1.42
C GLU A 281 17.89 -6.53 1.65
N ASP A 282 18.69 -6.55 0.57
CA ASP A 282 20.14 -6.44 0.64
C ASP A 282 20.58 -5.12 1.28
N ALA A 283 19.91 -4.01 0.93
CA ALA A 283 20.14 -2.72 1.59
C ALA A 283 19.81 -2.76 3.08
N GLY A 284 18.68 -3.39 3.46
CA GLY A 284 18.26 -3.56 4.85
C GLY A 284 19.25 -4.37 5.68
N ILE A 285 19.80 -5.44 5.12
CA ILE A 285 20.86 -6.24 5.72
C ILE A 285 22.15 -5.42 5.86
N ALA A 286 22.54 -4.72 4.80
CA ALA A 286 23.79 -3.95 4.78
C ALA A 286 23.82 -2.79 5.80
N VAL A 287 22.67 -2.16 6.08
CA VAL A 287 22.58 -1.12 7.11
C VAL A 287 22.42 -1.69 8.54
N GLY A 288 22.25 -3.02 8.67
CA GLY A 288 22.05 -3.72 9.95
C GLY A 288 20.60 -3.64 10.48
N ALA A 289 19.64 -3.27 9.64
CA ALA A 289 18.22 -3.20 10.01
C ALA A 289 17.49 -4.55 9.88
N LEU A 290 18.04 -5.48 9.09
CA LEU A 290 17.62 -6.89 9.02
C LEU A 290 18.74 -7.82 9.43
N LYS A 291 18.36 -8.95 10.04
CA LYS A 291 19.29 -10.05 10.25
C LYS A 291 19.42 -10.85 8.96
N ASN A 292 20.64 -11.22 8.61
CA ASN A 292 20.88 -12.13 7.51
C ASN A 292 20.24 -13.50 7.87
N GLN A 293 19.18 -13.88 7.18
CA GLN A 293 18.62 -15.23 7.33
C GLN A 293 19.56 -16.19 6.58
N LYS A 294 20.33 -16.99 7.35
CA LYS A 294 21.20 -18.04 6.80
C LYS A 294 20.38 -19.26 6.39
#